data_554b8773cf3430081847154278ee6042
#
_entry.id   554b8773cf3430081847154278ee6042
#
_cell.length_a   1.000
_cell.length_b   1.000
_cell.length_c   1.000
_cell.angle_alpha   90.00
_cell.angle_beta   90.00
_cell.angle_gamma   90.00
#
_symmetry.space_group_name_H-M   'P 1'
#
loop_
_entity.id
_entity.type
_entity.pdbx_description
1 polymer ?
#
loop_
_entity_poly.entity_id
_entity_poly.type
_entity_poly.pdbx_seq_one_letter_code
_entity_poly.pdbx_strand_id
1 'polypeptide(L)'
;EFQKKAIGKMQDVSKGEGRTVLFVSHNMASVRQLCSRGVILDKGMTVFDGSVDNAIDYYMHEQVKTQTKIIDNITYQRPYISISKLSANGQEHNPIVLSKGNNSIHITIDGVLQEEKPLAFEANVCDCNRMPLMFYSPCLKTGETPIYKAGPFHIEANIPLPSEMTKGSYLVSVSLSNPNKEYHIRYGWGVEIDCEGIVYANGFVPSYKQNEVGFLTFT
;
A
#
# COMPACT_ATOMS: atom_id res chain seq x y z
N GLU A 1 25.35 -3.53 -0.04
CA GLU A 1 26.60 -3.07 0.64
C GLU A 1 26.92 -1.60 0.39
N PHE A 2 26.80 -1.11 -0.84
CA PHE A 2 27.11 0.28 -1.20
C PHE A 2 26.22 1.31 -0.46
N GLN A 3 24.91 1.07 -0.35
CA GLN A 3 23.99 1.95 0.38
C GLN A 3 24.34 2.06 1.87
N LYS A 4 24.71 0.97 2.55
CA LYS A 4 25.14 1.02 3.95
C LYS A 4 26.41 1.84 4.15
N LYS A 5 27.38 1.74 3.25
CA LYS A 5 28.61 2.55 3.29
C LYS A 5 28.36 4.04 3.03
N ALA A 6 27.46 4.36 2.10
CA ALA A 6 27.06 5.74 1.80
C ALA A 6 26.34 6.38 3.00
N ILE A 7 25.43 5.65 3.63
CA ILE A 7 24.69 6.07 4.84
C ILE A 7 25.65 6.34 6.00
N GLY A 8 26.62 5.44 6.24
CA GLY A 8 27.64 5.62 7.30
C GLY A 8 28.46 6.89 7.08
N LYS A 9 28.94 7.15 5.86
CA LYS A 9 29.68 8.38 5.55
C LYS A 9 28.84 9.65 5.69
N MET A 10 27.55 9.62 5.38
CA MET A 10 26.65 10.78 5.59
C MET A 10 26.46 11.07 7.08
N GLN A 11 26.36 10.04 7.92
CA GLN A 11 26.31 10.21 9.38
C GLN A 11 27.59 10.80 9.95
N ASP A 12 28.75 10.38 9.45
CA ASP A 12 30.05 10.89 9.90
C ASP A 12 30.22 12.38 9.56
N VAL A 13 29.84 12.80 8.36
CA VAL A 13 29.90 14.20 7.92
C VAL A 13 28.92 15.08 8.72
N SER A 14 27.74 14.56 9.04
CA SER A 14 26.74 15.29 9.84
C SER A 14 27.17 15.47 11.30
N LYS A 15 27.83 14.47 11.91
CA LYS A 15 28.20 14.48 13.32
C LYS A 15 29.60 15.05 13.57
N GLY A 16 30.51 14.93 12.60
CA GLY A 16 31.95 15.24 12.84
C GLY A 16 32.36 16.67 12.52
N GLU A 17 31.68 17.39 11.64
CA GLU A 17 32.13 18.68 11.11
C GLU A 17 31.13 19.84 11.33
N GLY A 18 30.06 19.64 12.10
CA GLY A 18 29.04 20.67 12.37
C GLY A 18 28.29 21.20 11.13
N ARG A 19 28.33 20.44 10.03
CA ARG A 19 27.67 20.82 8.78
C ARG A 19 26.21 20.40 8.77
N THR A 20 25.36 21.27 8.26
CA THR A 20 23.95 20.91 7.97
C THR A 20 23.88 20.12 6.67
N VAL A 21 23.36 18.91 6.73
CA VAL A 21 23.13 18.05 5.57
C VAL A 21 21.64 18.06 5.22
N LEU A 22 21.33 18.41 3.98
CA LEU A 22 19.96 18.30 3.45
C LEU A 22 19.83 16.97 2.71
N PHE A 23 18.91 16.11 3.18
CA PHE A 23 18.63 14.81 2.59
C PHE A 23 17.24 14.78 2.00
N VAL A 24 17.15 14.51 0.69
CA VAL A 24 15.87 14.39 -0.03
C VAL A 24 15.72 12.97 -0.54
N SER A 25 14.65 12.29 -0.15
CA SER A 25 14.39 10.90 -0.54
C SER A 25 12.91 10.57 -0.44
N HIS A 26 12.46 9.61 -1.24
CA HIS A 26 11.15 8.96 -1.10
C HIS A 26 11.21 7.70 -0.22
N ASN A 27 12.38 7.31 0.25
CA ASN A 27 12.56 6.18 1.17
C ASN A 27 12.49 6.68 2.62
N MET A 28 11.32 6.55 3.23
CA MET A 28 11.06 7.05 4.59
C MET A 28 11.89 6.35 5.66
N ALA A 29 12.28 5.08 5.44
CA ALA A 29 13.18 4.37 6.35
C ALA A 29 14.58 5.02 6.39
N SER A 30 15.10 5.40 5.21
CA SER A 30 16.38 6.12 5.11
C SER A 30 16.28 7.54 5.71
N VAL A 31 15.17 8.24 5.47
CA VAL A 31 14.90 9.57 6.05
C VAL A 31 14.89 9.48 7.57
N ARG A 32 14.15 8.52 8.14
CA ARG A 32 14.09 8.30 9.60
C ARG A 32 15.45 7.97 10.20
N GLN A 33 16.27 7.18 9.50
CA GLN A 33 17.58 6.77 9.99
C GLN A 33 18.63 7.88 9.94
N LEU A 34 18.53 8.80 8.97
CA LEU A 34 19.56 9.80 8.69
C LEU A 34 19.24 11.19 9.23
N CYS A 35 17.96 11.51 9.40
CA CYS A 35 17.50 12.84 9.77
C CYS A 35 16.93 12.86 11.18
N SER A 36 17.14 13.97 11.89
CA SER A 36 16.46 14.26 13.16
C SER A 36 15.28 15.22 12.99
N ARG A 37 15.27 16.00 11.89
CA ARG A 37 14.26 16.99 11.55
C ARG A 37 13.78 16.75 10.14
N GLY A 38 12.47 16.92 9.91
CA GLY A 38 11.83 16.83 8.61
C GLY A 38 11.12 18.13 8.24
N VAL A 39 11.27 18.53 6.99
CA VAL A 39 10.57 19.67 6.39
C VAL A 39 9.79 19.14 5.18
N ILE A 40 8.50 19.45 5.13
CA ILE A 40 7.64 19.08 3.99
C ILE A 40 7.29 20.33 3.20
N LEU A 41 7.48 20.23 1.89
CA LEU A 41 7.13 21.29 0.95
C LEU A 41 5.94 20.85 0.09
N ASP A 42 4.94 21.70 -0.03
CA ASP A 42 3.85 21.60 -1.01
C ASP A 42 3.79 22.87 -1.83
N LYS A 43 3.80 22.74 -3.16
CA LYS A 43 3.78 23.85 -4.11
C LYS A 43 4.78 24.97 -3.79
N GLY A 44 5.96 24.58 -3.28
CA GLY A 44 7.04 25.52 -2.94
C GLY A 44 6.92 26.18 -1.57
N MET A 45 5.88 25.89 -0.80
CA MET A 45 5.71 26.39 0.57
C MET A 45 5.95 25.29 1.60
N THR A 46 6.53 25.68 2.74
CA THR A 46 6.68 24.77 3.89
C THR A 46 5.32 24.56 4.54
N VAL A 47 4.83 23.31 4.52
CA VAL A 47 3.56 22.91 5.15
C VAL A 47 3.77 22.18 6.48
N PHE A 48 4.98 21.67 6.70
CA PHE A 48 5.36 21.05 7.97
C PHE A 48 6.86 21.26 8.23
N ASP A 49 7.20 21.48 9.50
CA ASP A 49 8.57 21.56 10.00
C ASP A 49 8.60 21.03 11.44
N GLY A 50 9.36 19.97 11.70
CA GLY A 50 9.37 19.34 13.03
C GLY A 50 10.29 18.12 13.11
N SER A 51 10.03 17.24 14.08
CA SER A 51 10.77 15.99 14.19
C SER A 51 10.56 15.11 12.95
N VAL A 52 11.57 14.30 12.60
CA VAL A 52 11.51 13.43 11.42
C VAL A 52 10.33 12.46 11.47
N ASP A 53 10.01 11.92 12.65
CA ASP A 53 8.87 10.99 12.81
C ASP A 53 7.54 11.68 12.54
N ASN A 54 7.33 12.88 13.11
CA ASN A 54 6.13 13.65 12.87
C ASN A 54 6.03 14.13 11.42
N ALA A 55 7.15 14.46 10.78
CA ALA A 55 7.19 14.81 9.36
C ALA A 55 6.79 13.64 8.48
N ILE A 56 7.29 12.44 8.77
CA ILE A 56 6.92 11.23 8.04
C ILE A 56 5.42 10.93 8.26
N ASP A 57 4.96 10.97 9.51
CA ASP A 57 3.55 10.77 9.83
C ASP A 57 2.66 11.80 9.08
N TYR A 58 3.03 13.09 9.09
CA TYR A 58 2.31 14.13 8.36
C TYR A 58 2.31 13.87 6.84
N TYR A 59 3.47 13.56 6.26
CA TYR A 59 3.62 13.27 4.83
C TYR A 59 2.76 12.09 4.39
N MET A 60 2.73 11.03 5.20
CA MET A 60 1.92 9.85 4.93
C MET A 60 0.41 10.16 5.05
N HIS A 61 0.01 10.95 6.06
CA HIS A 61 -1.39 11.34 6.24
C HIS A 61 -1.88 12.38 5.22
N GLU A 62 -1.04 13.30 4.77
CA GLU A 62 -1.42 14.29 3.75
C GLU A 62 -1.56 13.67 2.36
N GLN A 63 -0.76 12.66 2.02
CA GLN A 63 -0.97 11.87 0.79
C GLN A 63 -2.33 11.17 0.77
N VAL A 64 -2.86 10.82 1.95
CA VAL A 64 -4.16 10.18 2.15
C VAL A 64 -5.34 11.16 2.02
N LYS A 65 -5.13 12.49 2.16
CA LYS A 65 -6.23 13.47 2.10
C LYS A 65 -6.74 13.81 0.70
N THR A 66 -6.00 13.54 -0.34
CA THR A 66 -6.54 13.59 -1.70
C THR A 66 -7.35 12.33 -1.96
N GLN A 67 -8.68 12.46 -1.94
CA GLN A 67 -9.57 11.37 -2.36
C GLN A 67 -9.28 11.03 -3.83
N THR A 68 -8.35 10.11 -4.05
CA THR A 68 -8.05 9.61 -5.38
C THR A 68 -8.97 8.45 -5.70
N LYS A 69 -9.49 8.41 -6.92
CA LYS A 69 -10.23 7.23 -7.35
C LYS A 69 -9.26 6.05 -7.45
N ILE A 70 -9.67 4.92 -6.90
CA ILE A 70 -8.87 3.69 -6.96
C ILE A 70 -8.55 3.32 -8.41
N ILE A 71 -9.52 3.48 -9.30
CA ILE A 71 -9.37 3.15 -10.72
C ILE A 71 -8.31 3.98 -11.45
N ASP A 72 -8.04 5.21 -11.01
CA ASP A 72 -7.05 6.10 -11.66
C ASP A 72 -5.60 5.62 -11.45
N ASN A 73 -5.38 4.64 -10.56
CA ASN A 73 -4.07 4.06 -10.27
C ASN A 73 -3.68 2.86 -11.15
N ILE A 74 -4.32 2.70 -12.32
CA ILE A 74 -3.91 1.70 -13.32
C ILE A 74 -2.52 2.07 -13.85
N THR A 75 -1.53 1.20 -13.63
CA THR A 75 -0.15 1.40 -14.11
C THR A 75 0.15 0.62 -15.38
N TYR A 76 -0.66 -0.40 -15.68
CA TYR A 76 -0.52 -1.23 -16.86
C TYR A 76 -1.87 -1.82 -17.25
N GLN A 77 -2.20 -1.77 -18.54
CA GLN A 77 -3.42 -2.33 -19.11
C GLN A 77 -3.20 -2.77 -20.55
N ARG A 78 -3.64 -3.97 -20.88
CA ARG A 78 -3.67 -4.47 -22.26
C ARG A 78 -4.83 -3.85 -23.06
N PRO A 79 -4.68 -3.67 -24.40
CA PRO A 79 -5.72 -3.04 -25.22
C PRO A 79 -7.05 -3.79 -25.27
N TYR A 80 -7.04 -5.13 -25.10
CA TYR A 80 -8.24 -5.97 -25.19
C TYR A 80 -9.07 -6.03 -23.90
N ILE A 81 -8.66 -5.37 -22.84
CA ILE A 81 -9.38 -5.31 -21.56
C ILE A 81 -9.56 -3.86 -21.14
N SER A 82 -10.76 -3.52 -20.69
CA SER A 82 -11.05 -2.22 -20.09
C SER A 82 -11.76 -2.39 -18.77
N ILE A 83 -11.43 -1.53 -17.79
CA ILE A 83 -12.06 -1.52 -16.48
C ILE A 83 -12.98 -0.33 -16.41
N SER A 84 -14.21 -0.56 -16.01
CA SER A 84 -15.23 0.47 -15.83
C SER A 84 -15.43 0.83 -14.36
N LYS A 85 -15.13 -0.11 -13.43
CA LYS A 85 -15.28 0.10 -12.01
C LYS A 85 -14.25 -0.71 -11.22
N LEU A 86 -13.69 -0.10 -10.20
CA LEU A 86 -12.92 -0.78 -9.15
C LEU A 86 -13.33 -0.19 -7.80
N SER A 87 -13.74 -1.06 -6.89
CA SER A 87 -14.07 -0.64 -5.52
C SER A 87 -13.43 -1.55 -4.48
N ALA A 88 -13.16 -1.00 -3.31
CA ALA A 88 -12.73 -1.72 -2.14
C ALA A 88 -13.67 -1.42 -0.97
N ASN A 89 -14.22 -2.47 -0.34
CA ASN A 89 -15.27 -2.36 0.69
C ASN A 89 -16.44 -1.47 0.26
N GLY A 90 -16.83 -1.53 -1.04
CA GLY A 90 -17.90 -0.74 -1.62
C GLY A 90 -17.55 0.73 -1.92
N GLN A 91 -16.31 1.17 -1.66
CA GLN A 91 -15.84 2.53 -1.92
C GLN A 91 -14.95 2.57 -3.17
N GLU A 92 -15.09 3.61 -3.98
CA GLU A 92 -14.30 3.83 -5.20
C GLU A 92 -13.13 4.83 -4.99
N HIS A 93 -13.00 5.37 -3.79
CA HIS A 93 -12.01 6.39 -3.44
C HIS A 93 -11.15 5.95 -2.25
N ASN A 94 -9.89 6.31 -2.29
CA ASN A 94 -8.94 6.15 -1.18
C ASN A 94 -9.11 7.28 -0.14
N PRO A 95 -8.72 7.05 1.12
CA PRO A 95 -8.34 5.76 1.70
C PRO A 95 -9.57 4.93 2.08
N ILE A 96 -9.38 3.62 2.13
CA ILE A 96 -10.35 2.69 2.71
C ILE A 96 -10.07 2.55 4.20
N VAL A 97 -11.01 2.94 5.04
CA VAL A 97 -10.88 2.75 6.49
C VAL A 97 -11.20 1.30 6.83
N LEU A 98 -10.23 0.62 7.42
CA LEU A 98 -10.38 -0.71 7.96
C LEU A 98 -10.64 -0.59 9.46
N SER A 99 -11.92 -0.64 9.82
CA SER A 99 -12.37 -0.53 11.21
C SER A 99 -11.85 -1.68 12.06
N LYS A 100 -11.73 -1.44 13.35
CA LYS A 100 -11.27 -2.40 14.36
C LYS A 100 -12.00 -3.73 14.26
N GLY A 101 -11.22 -4.82 14.21
CA GLY A 101 -11.76 -6.17 14.09
C GLY A 101 -12.25 -6.56 12.69
N ASN A 102 -12.22 -5.65 11.71
CA ASN A 102 -12.42 -6.02 10.33
C ASN A 102 -11.10 -6.52 9.74
N ASN A 103 -11.07 -7.79 9.38
CA ASN A 103 -9.89 -8.50 8.90
C ASN A 103 -10.05 -9.01 7.47
N SER A 104 -10.72 -8.24 6.63
CA SER A 104 -10.81 -8.54 5.20
C SER A 104 -11.01 -7.27 4.36
N ILE A 105 -10.57 -7.34 3.11
CA ILE A 105 -10.84 -6.33 2.08
C ILE A 105 -11.61 -7.00 0.98
N HIS A 106 -12.81 -6.49 0.71
CA HIS A 106 -13.62 -6.92 -0.42
C HIS A 106 -13.34 -6.05 -1.63
N ILE A 107 -12.77 -6.63 -2.69
CA ILE A 107 -12.48 -5.96 -3.96
C ILE A 107 -13.50 -6.37 -5.00
N THR A 108 -14.03 -5.39 -5.72
CA THR A 108 -14.92 -5.59 -6.86
C THR A 108 -14.33 -4.93 -8.10
N ILE A 109 -14.29 -5.67 -9.21
CA ILE A 109 -13.78 -5.18 -10.50
C ILE A 109 -14.81 -5.47 -11.59
N ASP A 110 -15.29 -4.44 -12.25
CA ASP A 110 -16.13 -4.54 -13.44
C ASP A 110 -15.38 -4.06 -14.67
N GLY A 111 -15.56 -4.76 -15.78
CA GLY A 111 -14.87 -4.42 -17.01
C GLY A 111 -15.44 -5.13 -18.24
N VAL A 112 -14.74 -4.96 -19.36
CA VAL A 112 -15.08 -5.58 -20.64
C VAL A 112 -13.82 -6.20 -21.25
N LEU A 113 -13.95 -7.44 -21.74
CA LEU A 113 -12.97 -8.14 -22.57
C LEU A 113 -13.40 -8.13 -24.04
N GLN A 114 -12.45 -7.88 -24.94
CA GLN A 114 -12.68 -7.98 -26.38
C GLN A 114 -12.50 -9.41 -26.92
N GLU A 115 -11.81 -10.27 -26.17
CA GLU A 115 -11.54 -11.66 -26.51
C GLU A 115 -11.51 -12.53 -25.23
N GLU A 116 -11.72 -13.83 -25.39
CA GLU A 116 -11.66 -14.78 -24.26
C GLU A 116 -10.26 -14.84 -23.64
N LYS A 117 -10.19 -14.69 -22.32
CA LYS A 117 -8.92 -14.71 -21.56
C LYS A 117 -9.05 -15.40 -20.20
N PRO A 118 -7.99 -16.11 -19.77
CA PRO A 118 -7.84 -16.49 -18.37
C PRO A 118 -7.57 -15.25 -17.53
N LEU A 119 -8.36 -15.03 -16.46
CA LEU A 119 -8.16 -13.92 -15.53
C LEU A 119 -8.04 -14.43 -14.10
N ALA A 120 -6.82 -14.49 -13.59
CA ALA A 120 -6.55 -14.69 -12.17
C ALA A 120 -6.55 -13.33 -11.46
N PHE A 121 -7.29 -13.24 -10.37
CA PHE A 121 -7.15 -12.14 -9.43
C PHE A 121 -5.93 -12.36 -8.54
N GLU A 122 -5.08 -11.36 -8.43
CA GLU A 122 -3.90 -11.37 -7.56
C GLU A 122 -3.79 -10.04 -6.82
N ALA A 123 -3.41 -10.10 -5.56
CA ALA A 123 -3.19 -8.91 -4.74
C ALA A 123 -1.95 -9.05 -3.87
N ASN A 124 -1.20 -7.97 -3.71
CA ASN A 124 -0.15 -7.84 -2.71
C ASN A 124 -0.57 -6.80 -1.68
N VAL A 125 -0.54 -7.16 -0.41
CA VAL A 125 -0.63 -6.22 0.70
C VAL A 125 0.77 -5.84 1.12
N CYS A 126 1.03 -4.55 1.25
CA CYS A 126 2.33 -3.99 1.57
C CYS A 126 2.22 -2.98 2.70
N ASP A 127 3.34 -2.69 3.32
CA ASP A 127 3.47 -1.52 4.18
C ASP A 127 3.47 -0.22 3.38
N CYS A 128 3.49 0.90 4.09
CA CYS A 128 3.60 2.24 3.50
C CYS A 128 4.89 2.47 2.69
N ASN A 129 5.94 1.67 2.91
CA ASN A 129 7.19 1.69 2.15
C ASN A 129 7.18 0.74 0.95
N ARG A 130 6.02 0.13 0.64
CA ARG A 130 5.82 -0.85 -0.44
C ARG A 130 6.58 -2.17 -0.21
N MET A 131 6.94 -2.48 1.06
CA MET A 131 7.49 -3.78 1.41
C MET A 131 6.36 -4.81 1.41
N PRO A 132 6.46 -5.89 0.62
CA PRO A 132 5.44 -6.93 0.57
C PRO A 132 5.29 -7.63 1.93
N LEU A 133 4.06 -7.70 2.43
CA LEU A 133 3.69 -8.39 3.67
C LEU A 133 2.92 -9.67 3.37
N MET A 134 2.07 -9.63 2.34
CA MET A 134 1.22 -10.77 2.00
C MET A 134 0.90 -10.77 0.50
N PHE A 135 0.87 -11.95 -0.09
CA PHE A 135 0.35 -12.19 -1.44
C PHE A 135 -0.91 -13.04 -1.36
N TYR A 136 -1.95 -12.61 -2.08
CA TYR A 136 -3.23 -13.30 -2.17
C TYR A 136 -3.57 -13.60 -3.62
N SER A 137 -3.86 -14.87 -3.91
CA SER A 137 -4.37 -15.35 -5.19
C SER A 137 -5.26 -16.56 -4.96
N PRO A 138 -6.58 -16.47 -5.20
CA PRO A 138 -7.48 -17.63 -5.08
C PRO A 138 -7.07 -18.81 -5.94
N CYS A 139 -6.47 -18.54 -7.10
CA CYS A 139 -6.05 -19.56 -8.06
C CYS A 139 -4.93 -20.47 -7.52
N LEU A 140 -4.14 -19.99 -6.55
CA LEU A 140 -3.11 -20.83 -5.91
C LEU A 140 -3.72 -22.01 -5.13
N LYS A 141 -4.93 -21.85 -4.62
CA LYS A 141 -5.62 -22.91 -3.86
C LYS A 141 -6.19 -23.99 -4.77
N THR A 142 -6.69 -23.61 -5.95
CA THR A 142 -7.34 -24.53 -6.90
C THR A 142 -6.37 -25.07 -7.95
N GLY A 143 -5.29 -24.34 -8.25
CA GLY A 143 -4.40 -24.59 -9.37
C GLY A 143 -4.99 -24.23 -10.74
N GLU A 144 -6.20 -23.67 -10.76
CA GLU A 144 -6.93 -23.33 -11.99
C GLU A 144 -7.15 -21.83 -12.11
N THR A 145 -7.02 -21.31 -13.32
CA THR A 145 -7.32 -19.91 -13.64
C THR A 145 -8.67 -19.83 -14.34
N PRO A 146 -9.64 -19.09 -13.82
CA PRO A 146 -10.94 -18.89 -14.46
C PRO A 146 -10.80 -18.28 -15.85
N ILE A 147 -11.55 -18.81 -16.82
CA ILE A 147 -11.61 -18.30 -18.19
C ILE A 147 -12.86 -17.43 -18.34
N TYR A 148 -12.67 -16.19 -18.76
CA TYR A 148 -13.73 -15.22 -19.03
C TYR A 148 -13.88 -15.06 -20.54
N LYS A 149 -15.14 -15.14 -21.01
CA LYS A 149 -15.49 -14.92 -22.42
C LYS A 149 -15.39 -13.44 -22.80
N ALA A 150 -15.32 -13.18 -24.11
CA ALA A 150 -15.47 -11.81 -24.61
C ALA A 150 -16.83 -11.21 -24.16
N GLY A 151 -16.81 -9.96 -23.74
CA GLY A 151 -17.96 -9.24 -23.20
C GLY A 151 -17.69 -8.68 -21.79
N PRO A 152 -18.76 -8.23 -21.11
CA PRO A 152 -18.65 -7.72 -19.75
C PRO A 152 -18.24 -8.83 -18.77
N PHE A 153 -17.40 -8.47 -17.80
CA PHE A 153 -17.01 -9.35 -16.72
C PHE A 153 -17.13 -8.66 -15.36
N HIS A 154 -17.32 -9.47 -14.34
CA HIS A 154 -17.39 -9.07 -12.95
C HIS A 154 -16.51 -10.01 -12.12
N ILE A 155 -15.64 -9.44 -11.29
CA ILE A 155 -14.75 -10.18 -10.39
C ILE A 155 -14.95 -9.65 -8.99
N GLU A 156 -15.22 -10.55 -8.06
CA GLU A 156 -15.22 -10.28 -6.62
C GLU A 156 -14.12 -11.09 -5.94
N ALA A 157 -13.40 -10.46 -5.03
CA ALA A 157 -12.39 -11.12 -4.24
C ALA A 157 -12.43 -10.59 -2.80
N ASN A 158 -12.43 -11.51 -1.85
CA ASN A 158 -12.31 -11.17 -0.44
C ASN A 158 -10.91 -11.54 0.06
N ILE A 159 -10.06 -10.53 0.26
CA ILE A 159 -8.69 -10.70 0.71
C ILE A 159 -8.71 -10.80 2.24
N PRO A 160 -8.44 -11.98 2.82
CA PRO A 160 -8.36 -12.10 4.27
C PRO A 160 -7.11 -11.38 4.76
N LEU A 161 -7.26 -10.63 5.85
CA LEU A 161 -6.15 -9.96 6.52
C LEU A 161 -5.92 -10.60 7.89
N PRO A 162 -4.68 -10.63 8.38
CA PRO A 162 -4.41 -11.05 9.76
C PRO A 162 -5.18 -10.18 10.76
N SER A 163 -5.79 -10.81 11.76
CA SER A 163 -6.48 -10.11 12.83
C SER A 163 -5.53 -9.27 13.69
N GLU A 164 -4.24 -9.59 13.63
CA GLU A 164 -3.16 -9.03 14.42
C GLU A 164 -2.46 -7.83 13.73
N MET A 165 -3.05 -7.28 12.67
CA MET A 165 -2.49 -6.11 12.00
C MET A 165 -2.45 -4.91 12.95
N THR A 166 -1.30 -4.25 13.03
CA THR A 166 -1.12 -3.05 13.83
C THR A 166 -1.79 -1.84 13.19
N LYS A 167 -2.09 -0.82 14.00
CA LYS A 167 -2.59 0.46 13.49
C LYS A 167 -1.59 1.10 12.54
N GLY A 168 -2.07 1.56 11.38
CA GLY A 168 -1.24 2.26 10.38
C GLY A 168 -1.80 2.16 8.98
N SER A 169 -1.05 2.74 8.05
CA SER A 169 -1.39 2.75 6.63
C SER A 169 -0.75 1.58 5.90
N TYR A 170 -1.54 0.92 5.06
CA TYR A 170 -1.12 -0.18 4.21
C TYR A 170 -1.52 0.10 2.77
N LEU A 171 -0.85 -0.55 1.84
CA LEU A 171 -1.12 -0.44 0.41
C LEU A 171 -1.49 -1.79 -0.16
N VAL A 172 -2.49 -1.83 -1.04
CA VAL A 172 -2.82 -3.03 -1.80
C VAL A 172 -2.63 -2.76 -3.28
N SER A 173 -1.78 -3.55 -3.90
CA SER A 173 -1.73 -3.62 -5.36
C SER A 173 -2.62 -4.77 -5.83
N VAL A 174 -3.35 -4.53 -6.90
CA VAL A 174 -4.25 -5.53 -7.51
C VAL A 174 -3.82 -5.78 -8.94
N SER A 175 -3.90 -7.01 -9.39
CA SER A 175 -3.66 -7.38 -10.79
C SER A 175 -4.64 -8.45 -11.28
N LEU A 176 -4.91 -8.41 -12.59
CA LEU A 176 -5.52 -9.50 -13.32
C LEU A 176 -4.45 -10.09 -14.25
N SER A 177 -4.23 -11.39 -14.16
CA SER A 177 -3.15 -12.07 -14.85
C SER A 177 -3.58 -13.40 -15.45
N ASN A 178 -2.76 -13.91 -16.38
CA ASN A 178 -2.60 -15.33 -16.62
C ASN A 178 -1.33 -15.74 -15.89
N PRO A 179 -1.42 -16.44 -14.73
CA PRO A 179 -0.28 -16.70 -13.86
C PRO A 179 0.91 -17.31 -14.60
N ASN A 180 2.11 -16.82 -14.30
CA ASN A 180 3.38 -17.21 -14.93
C ASN A 180 3.49 -16.93 -16.44
N LYS A 181 2.50 -16.28 -17.06
CA LYS A 181 2.52 -15.94 -18.50
C LYS A 181 2.50 -14.45 -18.73
N GLU A 182 1.44 -13.76 -18.31
CA GLU A 182 1.30 -12.33 -18.57
C GLU A 182 0.36 -11.64 -17.59
N TYR A 183 0.57 -10.34 -17.42
CA TYR A 183 -0.40 -9.44 -16.79
C TYR A 183 -1.34 -8.87 -17.84
N HIS A 184 -2.62 -8.83 -17.53
CA HIS A 184 -3.63 -8.13 -18.32
C HIS A 184 -3.84 -6.71 -17.80
N ILE A 185 -3.87 -6.56 -16.46
CA ILE A 185 -3.98 -5.29 -15.76
C ILE A 185 -3.10 -5.32 -14.51
N ARG A 186 -2.51 -4.17 -14.16
CA ARG A 186 -1.87 -3.94 -12.86
C ARG A 186 -2.29 -2.58 -12.31
N TYR A 187 -2.78 -2.60 -11.09
CA TYR A 187 -2.95 -1.42 -10.25
C TYR A 187 -1.73 -1.32 -9.33
N GLY A 188 -0.88 -0.35 -9.59
CA GLY A 188 0.31 -0.14 -8.77
C GLY A 188 -0.07 0.58 -7.48
N TRP A 189 -0.18 -0.15 -6.36
CA TRP A 189 -0.46 0.44 -5.04
C TRP A 189 -1.75 1.26 -4.97
N GLY A 190 -2.76 0.82 -5.74
CA GLY A 190 -3.94 1.63 -6.04
C GLY A 190 -4.98 1.67 -4.94
N VAL A 191 -4.95 0.75 -3.95
CA VAL A 191 -5.85 0.77 -2.79
C VAL A 191 -5.04 1.13 -1.56
N GLU A 192 -5.38 2.26 -0.96
CA GLU A 192 -4.79 2.73 0.29
C GLU A 192 -5.71 2.36 1.45
N ILE A 193 -5.14 1.76 2.49
CA ILE A 193 -5.87 1.31 3.67
C ILE A 193 -5.38 2.08 4.87
N ASP A 194 -6.32 2.63 5.62
CA ASP A 194 -6.08 3.15 6.97
C ASP A 194 -6.64 2.15 7.99
N CYS A 195 -5.75 1.38 8.60
CA CYS A 195 -6.09 0.34 9.56
C CYS A 195 -6.13 0.90 10.97
N GLU A 196 -7.28 0.77 11.63
CA GLU A 196 -7.45 1.21 13.03
C GLU A 196 -6.78 0.29 14.06
N GLY A 197 -6.31 -0.88 13.62
CA GLY A 197 -5.53 -1.82 14.43
C GLY A 197 -6.38 -2.85 15.18
N ILE A 198 -5.74 -3.52 16.13
CA ILE A 198 -6.29 -4.67 16.88
C ILE A 198 -7.29 -4.21 17.94
N VAL A 199 -8.31 -5.04 18.16
CA VAL A 199 -9.20 -4.95 19.34
C VAL A 199 -8.99 -6.19 20.19
N TYR A 200 -8.54 -6.02 21.43
CA TYR A 200 -8.47 -7.13 22.38
C TYR A 200 -9.86 -7.58 22.85
N ALA A 201 -9.94 -8.81 23.36
CA ALA A 201 -11.20 -9.41 23.82
C ALA A 201 -11.95 -8.57 24.90
N ASN A 202 -11.23 -7.75 25.66
CA ASN A 202 -11.79 -6.82 26.65
C ASN A 202 -12.17 -5.44 26.08
N GLY A 203 -12.10 -5.27 24.75
CA GLY A 203 -12.37 -4.00 24.08
C GLY A 203 -11.21 -2.98 24.13
N PHE A 204 -10.08 -3.33 24.74
CA PHE A 204 -8.90 -2.46 24.75
C PHE A 204 -8.26 -2.41 23.38
N VAL A 205 -7.90 -1.20 22.94
CA VAL A 205 -7.19 -0.95 21.69
C VAL A 205 -5.83 -0.37 22.02
N PRO A 206 -4.75 -1.11 21.75
CA PRO A 206 -3.42 -0.57 21.96
C PRO A 206 -3.14 0.55 20.96
N SER A 207 -2.44 1.57 21.39
CA SER A 207 -1.99 2.69 20.56
C SER A 207 -0.62 2.47 19.92
N TYR A 208 -0.17 1.21 19.83
CA TYR A 208 1.11 0.89 19.22
C TYR A 208 1.13 1.26 17.74
N LYS A 209 2.24 1.84 17.31
CA LYS A 209 2.49 2.16 15.90
C LYS A 209 3.33 1.07 15.24
N GLN A 210 3.22 0.91 13.93
CA GLN A 210 3.98 -0.07 13.14
C GLN A 210 5.50 0.02 13.36
N ASN A 211 6.03 1.23 13.51
CA ASN A 211 7.46 1.46 13.76
C ASN A 211 7.93 1.09 15.17
N GLU A 212 7.02 0.86 16.10
CA GLU A 212 7.33 0.47 17.48
C GLU A 212 7.27 -1.05 17.67
N VAL A 213 6.27 -1.72 17.09
CA VAL A 213 5.98 -3.14 17.35
C VAL A 213 5.95 -4.01 16.09
N GLY A 214 6.16 -3.44 14.90
CA GLY A 214 6.04 -4.15 13.63
C GLY A 214 4.61 -4.18 13.09
N PHE A 215 4.38 -5.02 12.05
CA PHE A 215 3.10 -5.06 11.31
C PHE A 215 2.09 -6.03 11.88
N LEU A 216 2.54 -7.03 12.62
CA LEU A 216 1.72 -8.05 13.29
C LEU A 216 2.12 -8.16 14.74
N THR A 217 1.12 -8.30 15.61
CA THR A 217 1.32 -8.52 17.03
C THR A 217 0.67 -9.85 17.41
N PHE A 218 1.45 -10.79 17.90
CA PHE A 218 0.96 -12.08 18.39
C PHE A 218 0.87 -12.09 19.89
N THR A 219 -0.17 -12.72 20.42
CA THR A 219 -0.37 -12.94 21.88
C THR A 219 -0.29 -14.41 22.19
#